data_58d012bba0218a5193bc14277c0e050e
#
_entry.id   58d012bba0218a5193bc14277c0e050e
#
_cell.length_a   1.000
_cell.length_b   1.000
_cell.length_c   1.000
_cell.angle_alpha   90.00
_cell.angle_beta   90.00
_cell.angle_gamma   90.00
#
_symmetry.space_group_name_H-M   'P 1'
#
loop_
_entity.id
_entity.type
_entity.pdbx_description
1 polymer ?
#
loop_
_entity_poly.entity_id
_entity_poly.type
_entity_poly.pdbx_seq_one_letter_code
_entity_poly.pdbx_strand_id
1 'polypeptide(L)'
;MQIGKQMNLSEFRRRPACEVRIGGVTIGGKHPVAVQSMTNTDTNDTAASVAQIERIDRAGGHIVRLTAQGRREGENLGNIVRQLRADGFSTAVVADIHFVPEVAAVAAKYVDKVRINPGNYRTDHGEFEALIEQCRERGVALRVGVNHGSLAKRVFDEWGDTPQGMVVSAMEFLRVCRECDFDQVVVSMKSSNTRVMVAAYRLLVEAMDAEDMHYPIHLGVTEAGNGIEGRIKSAVGIGSLLTDGIGDTPVSYTHLRAHETLM
;
A
#
# COMPACT_ATOMS: atom_id res chain seq x y z
N MET A 1 12.99 15.73 -23.01
CA MET A 1 11.56 15.37 -22.75
C MET A 1 10.99 14.84 -24.05
N GLN A 2 11.08 13.53 -24.27
CA GLN A 2 10.46 12.90 -25.44
C GLN A 2 9.00 12.53 -25.09
N ILE A 3 8.11 13.46 -25.33
CA ILE A 3 6.67 13.18 -25.45
C ILE A 3 6.50 12.53 -26.82
N GLY A 4 6.29 11.22 -26.85
CA GLY A 4 5.98 10.61 -28.15
C GLY A 4 6.33 9.14 -28.35
N LYS A 5 6.11 8.26 -27.38
CA LYS A 5 5.64 6.92 -27.78
C LYS A 5 4.14 7.06 -28.00
N GLN A 6 3.70 7.07 -29.26
CA GLN A 6 2.31 6.97 -29.62
C GLN A 6 1.71 5.77 -28.88
N MET A 7 0.88 6.04 -27.86
CA MET A 7 0.11 5.00 -27.19
C MET A 7 -0.78 4.36 -28.26
N ASN A 8 -0.50 3.11 -28.59
CA ASN A 8 -1.41 2.34 -29.42
C ASN A 8 -2.66 2.04 -28.58
N LEU A 9 -3.69 2.85 -28.74
CA LEU A 9 -4.95 2.72 -28.01
C LEU A 9 -5.68 1.39 -28.26
N SER A 10 -5.24 0.62 -29.26
CA SER A 10 -5.77 -0.70 -29.56
C SER A 10 -5.04 -1.85 -28.84
N GLU A 11 -3.88 -1.59 -28.22
CA GLU A 11 -3.09 -2.59 -27.50
C GLU A 11 -2.85 -2.14 -26.05
N PHE A 12 -3.74 -2.52 -25.15
CA PHE A 12 -3.50 -2.35 -23.71
C PHE A 12 -2.37 -3.29 -23.26
N ARG A 13 -1.33 -2.71 -22.69
CA ARG A 13 -0.24 -3.46 -22.06
C ARG A 13 -0.08 -3.01 -20.61
N ARG A 14 -0.27 -3.93 -19.69
CA ARG A 14 0.05 -3.71 -18.29
C ARG A 14 1.57 -3.64 -18.11
N ARG A 15 2.04 -2.71 -17.29
CA ARG A 15 3.44 -2.62 -16.90
C ARG A 15 3.88 -3.94 -16.29
N PRO A 16 5.02 -4.52 -16.72
CA PRO A 16 5.59 -5.68 -16.05
C PRO A 16 5.89 -5.38 -14.58
N ALA A 17 5.51 -6.30 -13.70
CA ALA A 17 5.84 -6.23 -12.28
C ALA A 17 6.25 -7.62 -11.79
N CYS A 18 7.12 -7.70 -10.78
CA CYS A 18 7.42 -8.95 -10.10
C CYS A 18 6.18 -9.49 -9.38
N GLU A 19 6.17 -10.76 -9.06
CA GLU A 19 5.07 -11.37 -8.31
C GLU A 19 5.31 -11.20 -6.82
N VAL A 20 4.30 -10.69 -6.11
CA VAL A 20 4.30 -10.54 -4.65
C VAL A 20 3.16 -11.34 -4.07
N ARG A 21 3.49 -12.23 -3.15
CA ARG A 21 2.52 -13.07 -2.44
C ARG A 21 2.07 -12.39 -1.15
N ILE A 22 0.76 -12.29 -0.96
CA ILE A 22 0.13 -11.71 0.23
C ILE A 22 -0.85 -12.75 0.77
N GLY A 23 -0.41 -13.57 1.69
CA GLY A 23 -1.17 -14.74 2.13
C GLY A 23 -1.53 -15.68 0.96
N GLY A 24 -2.83 -15.85 0.72
CA GLY A 24 -3.34 -16.64 -0.41
C GLY A 24 -3.46 -15.89 -1.74
N VAL A 25 -3.15 -14.60 -1.78
CA VAL A 25 -3.30 -13.74 -2.97
C VAL A 25 -1.94 -13.39 -3.54
N THR A 26 -1.75 -13.58 -4.85
CA THR A 26 -0.57 -13.10 -5.58
C THR A 26 -0.96 -11.90 -6.45
N ILE A 27 -0.14 -10.85 -6.43
CA ILE A 27 -0.30 -9.65 -7.26
C ILE A 27 0.93 -9.43 -8.13
N GLY A 28 0.84 -8.61 -9.15
CA GLY A 28 1.92 -8.41 -10.12
C GLY A 28 1.94 -9.51 -11.19
N GLY A 29 3.00 -9.59 -11.97
CA GLY A 29 3.13 -10.56 -13.04
C GLY A 29 1.94 -10.58 -13.99
N LYS A 30 1.41 -11.76 -14.25
CA LYS A 30 0.21 -11.98 -15.07
C LYS A 30 -1.08 -12.11 -14.24
N HIS A 31 -1.00 -11.96 -12.91
CA HIS A 31 -2.16 -12.08 -12.04
C HIS A 31 -3.15 -10.94 -12.27
N PRO A 32 -4.46 -11.17 -12.11
CA PRO A 32 -5.47 -10.12 -12.21
C PRO A 32 -5.26 -9.04 -11.13
N VAL A 33 -5.79 -7.85 -11.38
CA VAL A 33 -5.79 -6.76 -10.39
C VAL A 33 -6.58 -7.20 -9.16
N ALA A 34 -5.92 -7.23 -7.99
CA ALA A 34 -6.53 -7.69 -6.75
C ALA A 34 -7.26 -6.55 -6.05
N VAL A 35 -8.55 -6.75 -5.76
CA VAL A 35 -9.38 -5.75 -5.05
C VAL A 35 -9.02 -5.76 -3.57
N GLN A 36 -8.66 -4.59 -3.06
CA GLN A 36 -8.41 -4.38 -1.63
C GLN A 36 -9.46 -3.44 -1.03
N SER A 37 -9.88 -3.73 0.20
CA SER A 37 -10.68 -2.84 1.03
C SER A 37 -10.02 -2.60 2.38
N MET A 38 -10.69 -1.83 3.25
CA MET A 38 -10.20 -1.50 4.58
C MET A 38 -11.36 -1.52 5.57
N THR A 39 -11.10 -1.96 6.80
CA THR A 39 -12.07 -1.84 7.89
C THR A 39 -12.16 -0.41 8.41
N ASN A 40 -13.29 -0.09 9.01
CA ASN A 40 -13.51 1.13 9.78
C ASN A 40 -13.89 0.86 11.24
N THR A 41 -13.74 -0.40 11.67
CA THR A 41 -13.90 -0.83 13.05
C THR A 41 -12.67 -0.46 13.88
N ASP A 42 -12.84 -0.39 15.19
CA ASP A 42 -11.69 -0.37 16.12
C ASP A 42 -10.96 -1.72 15.98
N THR A 43 -9.65 -1.68 15.69
CA THR A 43 -8.84 -2.88 15.57
C THR A 43 -8.70 -3.63 16.90
N ASN A 44 -9.00 -2.99 18.05
CA ASN A 44 -9.09 -3.66 19.34
C ASN A 44 -10.40 -4.44 19.53
N ASP A 45 -11.43 -4.18 18.71
CA ASP A 45 -12.68 -4.97 18.68
C ASP A 45 -12.54 -6.11 17.66
N THR A 46 -12.12 -7.27 18.15
CA THR A 46 -11.92 -8.47 17.33
C THR A 46 -13.18 -8.88 16.62
N ALA A 47 -14.33 -8.93 17.32
CA ALA A 47 -15.58 -9.44 16.76
C ALA A 47 -16.11 -8.52 15.64
N ALA A 48 -16.12 -7.20 15.87
CA ALA A 48 -16.55 -6.24 14.85
C ALA A 48 -15.63 -6.24 13.63
N SER A 49 -14.31 -6.35 13.85
CA SER A 49 -13.31 -6.40 12.78
C SER A 49 -13.45 -7.66 11.93
N VAL A 50 -13.58 -8.84 12.56
CA VAL A 50 -13.82 -10.12 11.86
C VAL A 50 -15.10 -10.04 11.04
N ALA A 51 -16.23 -9.64 11.64
CA ALA A 51 -17.50 -9.53 10.94
C ALA A 51 -17.45 -8.57 9.74
N GLN A 52 -16.66 -7.50 9.83
CA GLN A 52 -16.47 -6.59 8.69
C GLN A 52 -15.59 -7.20 7.59
N ILE A 53 -14.51 -7.89 7.95
CA ILE A 53 -13.65 -8.58 6.98
C ILE A 53 -14.44 -9.64 6.21
N GLU A 54 -15.23 -10.45 6.90
CA GLU A 54 -16.11 -11.44 6.26
C GLU A 54 -17.10 -10.82 5.26
N ARG A 55 -17.70 -9.67 5.60
CA ARG A 55 -18.58 -8.95 4.66
C ARG A 55 -17.83 -8.47 3.42
N ILE A 56 -16.59 -7.99 3.60
CA ILE A 56 -15.74 -7.56 2.50
C ILE A 56 -15.34 -8.74 1.61
N ASP A 57 -14.97 -9.87 2.19
CA ASP A 57 -14.63 -11.10 1.49
C ASP A 57 -15.82 -11.60 0.65
N ARG A 58 -17.02 -11.75 1.26
CA ARG A 58 -18.25 -12.15 0.56
C ARG A 58 -18.66 -11.18 -0.56
N ALA A 59 -18.20 -9.93 -0.50
CA ALA A 59 -18.40 -8.93 -1.56
C ALA A 59 -17.33 -8.97 -2.66
N GLY A 60 -16.40 -9.93 -2.61
CA GLY A 60 -15.33 -10.12 -3.60
C GLY A 60 -14.03 -9.34 -3.29
N GLY A 61 -13.84 -8.87 -2.06
CA GLY A 61 -12.58 -8.29 -1.62
C GLY A 61 -11.53 -9.38 -1.37
N HIS A 62 -10.38 -9.28 -2.02
CA HIS A 62 -9.29 -10.26 -1.88
C HIS A 62 -8.36 -9.97 -0.70
N ILE A 63 -8.18 -8.68 -0.39
CA ILE A 63 -7.23 -8.18 0.60
C ILE A 63 -7.95 -7.18 1.50
N VAL A 64 -7.81 -7.30 2.81
CA VAL A 64 -8.42 -6.37 3.77
C VAL A 64 -7.36 -5.76 4.67
N ARG A 65 -7.40 -4.43 4.81
CA ARG A 65 -6.46 -3.66 5.60
C ARG A 65 -7.10 -3.18 6.89
N LEU A 66 -6.38 -3.32 8.01
CA LEU A 66 -6.71 -2.76 9.32
C LEU A 66 -5.63 -1.77 9.74
N THR A 67 -6.04 -0.71 10.43
CA THR A 67 -5.09 0.26 11.01
C THR A 67 -4.56 -0.31 12.32
N ALA A 68 -3.24 -0.16 12.56
CA ALA A 68 -2.63 -0.44 13.85
C ALA A 68 -1.76 0.76 14.25
N GLN A 69 -2.28 1.58 15.18
CA GLN A 69 -1.64 2.81 15.63
C GLN A 69 -0.72 2.58 16.82
N GLY A 70 -0.95 1.51 17.57
CA GLY A 70 -0.19 1.16 18.75
C GLY A 70 0.01 -0.34 18.90
N ARG A 71 0.81 -0.70 19.92
CA ARG A 71 1.17 -2.09 20.19
C ARG A 71 -0.04 -2.98 20.45
N ARG A 72 -1.05 -2.45 21.16
CA ARG A 72 -2.26 -3.20 21.49
C ARG A 72 -3.05 -3.63 20.24
N GLU A 73 -3.23 -2.72 19.29
CA GLU A 73 -3.85 -3.07 18.00
C GLU A 73 -2.99 -4.05 17.22
N GLY A 74 -1.65 -3.83 17.20
CA GLY A 74 -0.71 -4.74 16.55
C GLY A 74 -0.79 -6.16 17.10
N GLU A 75 -0.90 -6.33 18.42
CA GLU A 75 -1.08 -7.63 19.07
C GLU A 75 -2.47 -8.24 18.80
N ASN A 76 -3.53 -7.40 18.79
CA ASN A 76 -4.89 -7.87 18.56
C ASN A 76 -5.13 -8.35 17.11
N LEU A 77 -4.33 -7.92 16.15
CA LEU A 77 -4.34 -8.50 14.79
C LEU A 77 -4.19 -10.02 14.82
N GLY A 78 -3.40 -10.55 15.77
CA GLY A 78 -3.26 -11.99 15.98
C GLY A 78 -4.56 -12.70 16.35
N ASN A 79 -5.42 -12.07 17.16
CA ASN A 79 -6.73 -12.60 17.51
C ASN A 79 -7.68 -12.54 16.31
N ILE A 80 -7.68 -11.42 15.58
CA ILE A 80 -8.51 -11.23 14.38
C ILE A 80 -8.16 -12.28 13.32
N VAL A 81 -6.88 -12.46 12.99
CA VAL A 81 -6.44 -13.43 11.99
C VAL A 81 -6.78 -14.85 12.43
N ARG A 82 -6.55 -15.20 13.70
CA ARG A 82 -6.88 -16.52 14.22
C ARG A 82 -8.36 -16.83 14.10
N GLN A 83 -9.22 -15.88 14.46
CA GLN A 83 -10.67 -16.05 14.35
C GLN A 83 -11.11 -16.21 12.90
N LEU A 84 -10.62 -15.36 11.99
CA LEU A 84 -10.91 -15.47 10.55
C LEU A 84 -10.55 -16.85 9.98
N ARG A 85 -9.39 -17.39 10.37
CA ARG A 85 -8.95 -18.71 9.91
C ARG A 85 -9.82 -19.83 10.51
N ALA A 86 -10.25 -19.67 11.77
CA ALA A 86 -11.19 -20.62 12.42
C ALA A 86 -12.57 -20.61 11.74
N ASP A 87 -13.02 -19.45 11.26
CA ASP A 87 -14.28 -19.27 10.55
C ASP A 87 -14.20 -19.66 9.05
N GLY A 88 -13.04 -20.18 8.60
CA GLY A 88 -12.82 -20.70 7.25
C GLY A 88 -12.47 -19.65 6.20
N PHE A 89 -12.20 -18.39 6.57
CA PHE A 89 -11.83 -17.35 5.62
C PHE A 89 -10.31 -17.31 5.38
N SER A 90 -9.93 -17.22 4.11
CA SER A 90 -8.52 -17.10 3.67
C SER A 90 -8.13 -15.70 3.24
N THR A 91 -9.00 -14.70 3.42
CA THR A 91 -8.78 -13.30 3.07
C THR A 91 -7.42 -12.82 3.55
N ALA A 92 -6.64 -12.20 2.67
CA ALA A 92 -5.34 -11.64 3.03
C ALA A 92 -5.50 -10.41 3.93
N VAL A 93 -4.79 -10.40 5.06
CA VAL A 93 -4.88 -9.33 6.08
C VAL A 93 -3.64 -8.44 6.02
N VAL A 94 -3.87 -7.12 6.03
CA VAL A 94 -2.81 -6.11 5.98
C VAL A 94 -2.86 -5.22 7.21
N ALA A 95 -1.74 -5.06 7.89
CA ALA A 95 -1.55 -4.07 8.94
C ALA A 95 -1.07 -2.74 8.33
N ASP A 96 -1.77 -1.66 8.65
CA ASP A 96 -1.41 -0.30 8.25
C ASP A 96 -0.81 0.44 9.44
N ILE A 97 0.51 0.61 9.42
CA ILE A 97 1.27 1.23 10.50
C ILE A 97 1.52 2.70 10.14
N HIS A 98 0.98 3.60 10.95
CA HIS A 98 1.05 5.03 10.65
C HIS A 98 2.18 5.76 11.37
N PHE A 99 2.30 5.61 12.70
CA PHE A 99 3.12 6.53 13.49
C PHE A 99 4.24 5.87 14.28
N VAL A 100 4.08 4.60 14.66
CA VAL A 100 4.97 3.91 15.60
C VAL A 100 5.64 2.75 14.88
N PRO A 101 6.90 2.92 14.40
CA PRO A 101 7.62 1.92 13.61
C PRO A 101 7.67 0.53 14.28
N GLU A 102 7.84 0.46 15.58
CA GLU A 102 7.96 -0.79 16.33
C GLU A 102 6.71 -1.66 16.25
N VAL A 103 5.55 -1.06 15.97
CA VAL A 103 4.28 -1.80 15.78
C VAL A 103 4.33 -2.65 14.51
N ALA A 104 5.13 -2.26 13.52
CA ALA A 104 5.30 -3.04 12.30
C ALA A 104 5.87 -4.43 12.58
N ALA A 105 6.91 -4.50 13.43
CA ALA A 105 7.53 -5.76 13.86
C ALA A 105 6.56 -6.62 14.69
N VAL A 106 5.68 -6.01 15.48
CA VAL A 106 4.63 -6.73 16.22
C VAL A 106 3.59 -7.30 15.24
N ALA A 107 3.08 -6.48 14.33
CA ALA A 107 2.05 -6.86 13.37
C ALA A 107 2.53 -7.94 12.37
N ALA A 108 3.79 -7.87 11.93
CA ALA A 108 4.39 -8.85 11.02
C ALA A 108 4.39 -10.29 11.55
N LYS A 109 4.11 -10.50 12.84
CA LYS A 109 3.96 -11.83 13.43
C LYS A 109 2.65 -12.51 13.03
N TYR A 110 1.66 -11.76 12.58
CA TYR A 110 0.28 -12.22 12.48
C TYR A 110 -0.36 -12.01 11.12
N VAL A 111 0.07 -10.97 10.36
CA VAL A 111 -0.59 -10.56 9.12
C VAL A 111 0.18 -11.01 7.88
N ASP A 112 -0.48 -10.93 6.72
CA ASP A 112 0.09 -11.34 5.43
C ASP A 112 0.88 -10.21 4.75
N LYS A 113 0.63 -8.95 5.14
CA LYS A 113 1.36 -7.78 4.67
C LYS A 113 1.40 -6.68 5.72
N VAL A 114 2.53 -5.99 5.84
CA VAL A 114 2.68 -4.78 6.64
C VAL A 114 2.87 -3.57 5.73
N ARG A 115 2.19 -2.46 6.01
CA ARG A 115 2.46 -1.17 5.36
C ARG A 115 3.17 -0.25 6.32
N ILE A 116 4.25 0.34 5.86
CA ILE A 116 4.96 1.41 6.52
C ILE A 116 4.84 2.73 5.75
N ASN A 117 5.00 3.86 6.45
CA ASN A 117 5.13 5.17 5.84
C ASN A 117 6.59 5.65 5.95
N PRO A 118 7.31 5.82 4.83
CA PRO A 118 8.68 6.34 4.83
C PRO A 118 8.89 7.63 5.62
N GLY A 119 7.86 8.49 5.67
CA GLY A 119 7.92 9.73 6.45
C GLY A 119 8.12 9.52 7.96
N ASN A 120 7.77 8.35 8.48
CA ASN A 120 7.84 8.00 9.90
C ASN A 120 8.92 6.95 10.21
N TYR A 121 9.64 6.48 9.20
CA TYR A 121 10.74 5.52 9.33
C TYR A 121 12.07 6.16 9.00
N ARG A 122 13.13 5.57 9.52
CA ARG A 122 14.52 5.95 9.21
C ARG A 122 15.23 4.76 8.58
N THR A 123 16.13 5.05 7.65
CA THR A 123 16.96 4.04 6.98
C THR A 123 18.37 3.96 7.54
N ASP A 124 18.75 4.85 8.46
CA ASP A 124 20.10 5.01 8.97
C ASP A 124 20.40 4.28 10.28
N HIS A 125 19.46 3.52 10.84
CA HIS A 125 19.60 2.85 12.15
C HIS A 125 19.42 1.33 12.11
N GLY A 126 19.29 0.71 10.95
CA GLY A 126 19.09 -0.75 10.82
C GLY A 126 17.71 -1.26 11.23
N GLU A 127 16.78 -0.38 11.65
CA GLU A 127 15.43 -0.77 12.06
C GLU A 127 14.60 -1.27 10.86
N PHE A 128 14.80 -0.67 9.70
CA PHE A 128 14.08 -1.04 8.50
C PHE A 128 14.59 -2.38 7.94
N GLU A 129 15.89 -2.60 7.95
CA GLU A 129 16.53 -3.86 7.57
C GLU A 129 16.10 -5.00 8.50
N ALA A 130 16.00 -4.74 9.82
CA ALA A 130 15.48 -5.71 10.78
C ALA A 130 14.02 -6.08 10.50
N LEU A 131 13.18 -5.12 10.09
CA LEU A 131 11.81 -5.39 9.68
C LEU A 131 11.77 -6.22 8.37
N ILE A 132 12.63 -5.91 7.40
CA ILE A 132 12.75 -6.68 6.15
C ILE A 132 13.10 -8.13 6.45
N GLU A 133 14.09 -8.38 7.31
CA GLU A 133 14.48 -9.74 7.69
C GLU A 133 13.34 -10.50 8.37
N GLN A 134 12.64 -9.87 9.29
CA GLN A 134 11.48 -10.47 9.92
C GLN A 134 10.35 -10.77 8.91
N CYS A 135 10.11 -9.88 7.95
CA CYS A 135 9.14 -10.12 6.89
C CYS A 135 9.55 -11.31 6.01
N ARG A 136 10.84 -11.42 5.67
CA ARG A 136 11.40 -12.54 4.91
C ARG A 136 11.20 -13.88 5.63
N GLU A 137 11.61 -13.96 6.90
CA GLU A 137 11.49 -15.18 7.71
C GLU A 137 10.06 -15.68 7.83
N ARG A 138 9.08 -14.76 7.79
CA ARG A 138 7.67 -15.07 7.98
C ARG A 138 6.86 -15.15 6.69
N GLY A 139 7.47 -14.86 5.55
CA GLY A 139 6.75 -14.79 4.27
C GLY A 139 5.72 -13.65 4.22
N VAL A 140 5.98 -12.55 4.92
CA VAL A 140 5.11 -11.36 4.98
C VAL A 140 5.55 -10.36 3.93
N ALA A 141 4.62 -9.87 3.11
CA ALA A 141 4.90 -8.81 2.15
C ALA A 141 5.03 -7.44 2.86
N LEU A 142 5.84 -6.56 2.29
CA LEU A 142 6.01 -5.19 2.78
C LEU A 142 5.43 -4.19 1.79
N ARG A 143 4.67 -3.19 2.26
CA ARG A 143 4.28 -2.06 1.43
C ARG A 143 4.96 -0.78 1.88
N VAL A 144 5.78 -0.22 1.01
CA VAL A 144 6.30 1.15 1.12
C VAL A 144 5.23 2.12 0.64
N GLY A 145 4.60 2.82 1.59
CA GLY A 145 3.42 3.64 1.31
C GLY A 145 3.64 5.11 1.61
N VAL A 146 4.02 5.89 0.60
CA VAL A 146 4.22 7.34 0.70
C VAL A 146 2.88 8.06 0.58
N ASN A 147 2.65 9.02 1.46
CA ASN A 147 1.53 9.95 1.37
C ASN A 147 2.03 11.39 1.19
N HIS A 148 1.42 12.11 0.26
CA HIS A 148 1.52 13.56 0.17
C HIS A 148 1.08 14.19 1.51
N GLY A 149 1.80 15.16 2.01
CA GLY A 149 1.55 15.78 3.33
C GLY A 149 2.24 15.07 4.50
N SER A 150 2.96 13.95 4.27
CA SER A 150 3.64 13.23 5.36
C SER A 150 5.04 12.73 4.97
N LEU A 151 5.78 13.55 4.23
CA LEU A 151 7.17 13.25 3.89
C LEU A 151 8.10 13.49 5.09
N ALA A 152 9.20 12.75 5.15
CA ALA A 152 10.25 13.03 6.13
C ALA A 152 10.77 14.47 5.98
N LYS A 153 11.03 15.15 7.11
CA LYS A 153 11.42 16.56 7.11
C LYS A 153 12.58 16.85 6.15
N ARG A 154 13.60 16.01 6.11
CA ARG A 154 14.76 16.18 5.21
C ARG A 154 14.36 16.15 3.72
N VAL A 155 13.43 15.27 3.35
CA VAL A 155 12.92 15.18 1.96
C VAL A 155 12.06 16.40 1.63
N PHE A 156 11.22 16.83 2.59
CA PHE A 156 10.41 18.03 2.44
C PHE A 156 11.26 19.30 2.29
N ASP A 157 12.31 19.45 3.09
CA ASP A 157 13.18 20.64 3.07
C ASP A 157 13.92 20.76 1.71
N GLU A 158 14.26 19.65 1.06
CA GLU A 158 15.00 19.64 -0.20
C GLU A 158 14.09 19.64 -1.44
N TRP A 159 13.01 18.85 -1.41
CA TRP A 159 12.15 18.57 -2.58
C TRP A 159 10.74 19.16 -2.46
N GLY A 160 10.37 19.69 -1.30
CA GLY A 160 9.00 20.10 -1.00
C GLY A 160 8.01 18.93 -0.96
N ASP A 161 6.74 19.25 -0.67
CA ASP A 161 5.64 18.27 -0.77
C ASP A 161 5.15 18.19 -2.22
N THR A 162 5.95 17.57 -3.05
CA THR A 162 5.78 17.48 -4.50
C THR A 162 5.75 16.03 -4.97
N PRO A 163 5.25 15.74 -6.18
CA PRO A 163 5.38 14.41 -6.77
C PRO A 163 6.83 13.89 -6.78
N GLN A 164 7.81 14.79 -7.01
CA GLN A 164 9.21 14.44 -7.00
C GLN A 164 9.70 14.05 -5.60
N GLY A 165 9.36 14.85 -4.57
CA GLY A 165 9.69 14.51 -3.17
C GLY A 165 9.09 13.19 -2.73
N MET A 166 7.86 12.88 -3.16
CA MET A 166 7.24 11.58 -2.92
C MET A 166 8.06 10.44 -3.55
N VAL A 167 8.52 10.60 -4.80
CA VAL A 167 9.33 9.58 -5.50
C VAL A 167 10.66 9.38 -4.79
N VAL A 168 11.38 10.45 -4.45
CA VAL A 168 12.64 10.37 -3.69
C VAL A 168 12.43 9.58 -2.40
N SER A 169 11.38 9.92 -1.64
CA SER A 169 11.05 9.23 -0.38
C SER A 169 10.79 7.72 -0.57
N ALA A 170 10.11 7.33 -1.66
CA ALA A 170 9.87 5.91 -1.94
C ALA A 170 11.16 5.19 -2.36
N MET A 171 11.91 5.78 -3.32
CA MET A 171 13.10 5.16 -3.90
C MET A 171 14.20 4.87 -2.87
N GLU A 172 14.35 5.70 -1.85
CA GLU A 172 15.27 5.43 -0.74
C GLU A 172 14.98 4.09 -0.09
N PHE A 173 13.72 3.81 0.25
CA PHE A 173 13.31 2.56 0.88
C PHE A 173 13.34 1.37 -0.08
N LEU A 174 13.00 1.58 -1.36
CA LEU A 174 13.07 0.53 -2.36
C LEU A 174 14.52 0.08 -2.63
N ARG A 175 15.48 1.01 -2.58
CA ARG A 175 16.91 0.67 -2.70
C ARG A 175 17.38 -0.19 -1.53
N VAL A 176 16.98 0.12 -0.30
CA VAL A 176 17.29 -0.72 0.87
C VAL A 176 16.66 -2.12 0.72
N CYS A 177 15.41 -2.22 0.25
CA CYS A 177 14.80 -3.53 -0.03
C CYS A 177 15.64 -4.33 -1.05
N ARG A 178 16.10 -3.69 -2.12
CA ARG A 178 16.97 -4.33 -3.14
C ARG A 178 18.33 -4.73 -2.56
N GLU A 179 18.97 -3.86 -1.78
CA GLU A 179 20.23 -4.14 -1.09
C GLU A 179 20.12 -5.33 -0.12
N CYS A 180 18.94 -5.49 0.49
CA CYS A 180 18.62 -6.65 1.30
C CYS A 180 18.16 -7.88 0.50
N ASP A 181 18.13 -7.85 -0.83
CA ASP A 181 17.61 -8.93 -1.69
C ASP A 181 16.19 -9.35 -1.31
N PHE A 182 15.29 -8.36 -1.13
CA PHE A 182 13.92 -8.55 -0.69
C PHE A 182 12.91 -8.04 -1.72
N ASP A 183 12.28 -8.95 -2.47
CA ASP A 183 11.37 -8.65 -3.57
C ASP A 183 9.89 -8.68 -3.21
N GLN A 184 9.53 -9.11 -1.98
CA GLN A 184 8.14 -9.14 -1.54
C GLN A 184 7.65 -7.74 -1.15
N VAL A 185 7.82 -6.78 -2.07
CA VAL A 185 7.57 -5.35 -1.86
C VAL A 185 6.45 -4.84 -2.77
N VAL A 186 5.57 -4.05 -2.21
CA VAL A 186 4.52 -3.28 -2.91
C VAL A 186 4.77 -1.80 -2.66
N VAL A 187 4.56 -0.94 -3.65
CA VAL A 187 4.75 0.50 -3.47
C VAL A 187 3.46 1.28 -3.70
N SER A 188 3.26 2.38 -2.99
CA SER A 188 2.11 3.26 -3.20
C SER A 188 2.44 4.73 -2.97
N MET A 189 1.85 5.61 -3.80
CA MET A 189 2.02 7.06 -3.82
C MET A 189 0.66 7.73 -3.69
N LYS A 190 0.19 8.00 -2.48
CA LYS A 190 -1.15 8.51 -2.27
C LYS A 190 -1.18 10.02 -2.07
N SER A 191 -2.18 10.67 -2.68
CA SER A 191 -2.51 12.07 -2.45
C SER A 191 -4.03 12.25 -2.49
N SER A 192 -4.53 13.25 -1.79
CA SER A 192 -5.91 13.73 -1.91
C SER A 192 -6.13 14.51 -3.20
N ASN A 193 -5.06 15.04 -3.80
CA ASN A 193 -5.07 15.66 -5.12
C ASN A 193 -4.76 14.61 -6.19
N THR A 194 -5.75 14.29 -7.03
CA THR A 194 -5.62 13.26 -8.08
C THR A 194 -4.55 13.59 -9.12
N ARG A 195 -4.30 14.87 -9.42
CA ARG A 195 -3.25 15.29 -10.38
C ARG A 195 -1.86 15.01 -9.79
N VAL A 196 -1.64 15.36 -8.50
CA VAL A 196 -0.40 15.07 -7.79
C VAL A 196 -0.18 13.57 -7.71
N MET A 197 -1.23 12.80 -7.36
CA MET A 197 -1.18 11.35 -7.29
C MET A 197 -0.76 10.73 -8.63
N VAL A 198 -1.44 11.06 -9.72
CA VAL A 198 -1.14 10.51 -11.05
C VAL A 198 0.28 10.87 -11.49
N ALA A 199 0.70 12.13 -11.28
CA ALA A 199 2.07 12.55 -11.58
C ALA A 199 3.11 11.78 -10.76
N ALA A 200 2.88 11.59 -9.46
CA ALA A 200 3.80 10.86 -8.58
C ALA A 200 3.95 9.39 -8.99
N TYR A 201 2.86 8.71 -9.36
CA TYR A 201 2.95 7.32 -9.83
C TYR A 201 3.70 7.19 -11.17
N ARG A 202 3.45 8.10 -12.12
CA ARG A 202 4.16 8.09 -13.41
C ARG A 202 5.66 8.32 -13.22
N LEU A 203 6.04 9.30 -12.40
CA LEU A 203 7.44 9.56 -12.05
C LEU A 203 8.08 8.39 -11.30
N LEU A 204 7.32 7.74 -10.39
CA LEU A 204 7.80 6.55 -9.69
C LEU A 204 8.11 5.41 -10.66
N VAL A 205 7.22 5.16 -11.63
CA VAL A 205 7.45 4.13 -12.66
C VAL A 205 8.72 4.43 -13.46
N GLU A 206 8.89 5.67 -13.91
CA GLU A 206 10.10 6.11 -14.63
C GLU A 206 11.37 5.89 -13.76
N ALA A 207 11.31 6.24 -12.48
CA ALA A 207 12.45 6.07 -11.57
C ALA A 207 12.76 4.59 -11.27
N MET A 208 11.73 3.76 -11.06
CA MET A 208 11.91 2.33 -10.86
C MET A 208 12.46 1.64 -12.11
N ASP A 209 11.92 1.96 -13.28
CA ASP A 209 12.36 1.36 -14.55
C ASP A 209 13.80 1.76 -14.89
N ALA A 210 14.23 2.99 -14.54
CA ALA A 210 15.62 3.45 -14.70
C ALA A 210 16.62 2.65 -13.83
N GLU A 211 16.16 2.06 -12.73
CA GLU A 211 16.97 1.26 -11.81
C GLU A 211 16.65 -0.25 -11.92
N ASP A 212 15.93 -0.68 -12.94
CA ASP A 212 15.50 -2.10 -13.14
C ASP A 212 14.72 -2.67 -11.96
N MET A 213 13.86 -1.84 -11.34
CA MET A 213 12.95 -2.22 -10.27
C MET A 213 11.54 -2.39 -10.80
N HIS A 214 10.95 -3.56 -10.59
CA HIS A 214 9.61 -3.90 -11.11
C HIS A 214 8.62 -4.25 -10.01
N TYR A 215 8.63 -3.52 -8.91
CA TYR A 215 7.70 -3.77 -7.80
C TYR A 215 6.24 -3.48 -8.19
N PRO A 216 5.28 -4.31 -7.74
CA PRO A 216 3.85 -4.08 -7.92
C PRO A 216 3.39 -2.77 -7.27
N ILE A 217 2.39 -2.16 -7.87
CA ILE A 217 1.88 -0.84 -7.47
C ILE A 217 0.48 -0.96 -6.88
N HIS A 218 0.32 -0.41 -5.67
CA HIS A 218 -0.95 -0.26 -4.99
C HIS A 218 -1.52 1.14 -5.23
N LEU A 219 -2.68 1.23 -5.87
CA LEU A 219 -3.34 2.48 -6.21
C LEU A 219 -4.37 2.89 -5.16
N GLY A 220 -4.52 4.20 -4.96
CA GLY A 220 -5.57 4.75 -4.11
C GLY A 220 -5.47 6.27 -3.97
N VAL A 221 -6.63 6.92 -3.94
CA VAL A 221 -6.75 8.35 -3.62
C VAL A 221 -7.02 8.45 -2.13
N THR A 222 -6.13 9.08 -1.37
CA THR A 222 -6.37 9.33 0.06
C THR A 222 -7.39 10.45 0.22
N GLU A 223 -8.21 10.39 1.27
CA GLU A 223 -9.24 11.41 1.54
C GLU A 223 -10.14 11.73 0.32
N ALA A 224 -10.51 10.70 -0.43
CA ALA A 224 -11.29 10.88 -1.65
C ALA A 224 -12.67 11.50 -1.40
N GLY A 225 -13.17 11.42 -0.17
CA GLY A 225 -14.51 11.87 0.21
C GLY A 225 -15.51 10.71 0.32
N ASN A 226 -16.75 11.03 0.66
CA ASN A 226 -17.82 10.08 0.88
C ASN A 226 -18.73 9.93 -0.33
N GLY A 227 -19.45 8.80 -0.40
CA GLY A 227 -20.50 8.59 -1.37
C GLY A 227 -20.03 8.72 -2.82
N ILE A 228 -20.80 9.44 -3.64
CA ILE A 228 -20.57 9.54 -5.08
C ILE A 228 -19.31 10.37 -5.42
N GLU A 229 -19.03 11.41 -4.67
CA GLU A 229 -17.85 12.26 -4.89
C GLU A 229 -16.56 11.47 -4.70
N GLY A 230 -16.47 10.69 -3.63
CA GLY A 230 -15.33 9.82 -3.36
C GLY A 230 -15.15 8.74 -4.43
N ARG A 231 -16.27 8.20 -4.97
CA ARG A 231 -16.24 7.24 -6.07
C ARG A 231 -15.71 7.87 -7.36
N ILE A 232 -16.21 9.05 -7.73
CA ILE A 232 -15.78 9.77 -8.93
C ILE A 232 -14.29 10.11 -8.81
N LYS A 233 -13.87 10.68 -7.69
CA LYS A 233 -12.48 11.05 -7.45
C LYS A 233 -11.54 9.84 -7.50
N SER A 234 -11.93 8.74 -6.87
CA SER A 234 -11.19 7.47 -6.93
C SER A 234 -11.16 6.90 -8.35
N ALA A 235 -12.29 6.91 -9.07
CA ALA A 235 -12.37 6.44 -10.45
C ALA A 235 -11.46 7.24 -11.38
N VAL A 236 -11.42 8.57 -11.25
CA VAL A 236 -10.52 9.42 -12.04
C VAL A 236 -9.06 9.11 -11.73
N GLY A 237 -8.66 9.11 -10.45
CA GLY A 237 -7.26 8.91 -10.08
C GLY A 237 -6.76 7.49 -10.39
N ILE A 238 -7.50 6.47 -9.98
CA ILE A 238 -7.14 5.07 -10.20
C ILE A 238 -7.29 4.71 -11.68
N GLY A 239 -8.38 5.13 -12.32
CA GLY A 239 -8.67 4.84 -13.72
C GLY A 239 -7.61 5.41 -14.67
N SER A 240 -7.13 6.64 -14.44
CA SER A 240 -6.06 7.23 -15.24
C SER A 240 -4.79 6.38 -15.24
N LEU A 241 -4.42 5.80 -14.09
CA LEU A 241 -3.23 4.96 -13.98
C LEU A 241 -3.46 3.57 -14.57
N LEU A 242 -4.64 2.99 -14.36
CA LEU A 242 -4.97 1.69 -14.95
C LEU A 242 -5.00 1.77 -16.48
N THR A 243 -5.43 2.88 -17.08
CA THR A 243 -5.36 3.07 -18.53
C THR A 243 -3.94 3.21 -19.06
N ASP A 244 -3.01 3.68 -18.22
CA ASP A 244 -1.57 3.68 -18.52
C ASP A 244 -0.91 2.30 -18.33
N GLY A 245 -1.68 1.28 -17.91
CA GLY A 245 -1.15 -0.03 -17.54
C GLY A 245 -0.47 -0.10 -16.18
N ILE A 246 -0.64 0.92 -15.34
CA ILE A 246 -0.02 1.05 -14.02
C ILE A 246 -1.02 0.61 -12.94
N GLY A 247 -0.66 -0.38 -12.13
CA GLY A 247 -1.42 -0.80 -10.95
C GLY A 247 -1.76 -2.28 -10.89
N ASP A 248 -1.58 -2.84 -9.70
CA ASP A 248 -1.72 -4.27 -9.41
C ASP A 248 -2.79 -4.54 -8.34
N THR A 249 -3.05 -3.57 -7.48
CA THR A 249 -4.11 -3.64 -6.47
C THR A 249 -4.63 -2.24 -6.14
N PRO A 250 -5.90 -1.92 -6.40
CA PRO A 250 -6.50 -0.66 -6.02
C PRO A 250 -7.20 -0.76 -4.65
N VAL A 251 -7.33 0.38 -3.97
CA VAL A 251 -8.22 0.57 -2.84
C VAL A 251 -9.08 1.82 -3.04
N SER A 252 -10.39 1.69 -2.79
CA SER A 252 -11.32 2.81 -2.76
C SER A 252 -11.88 3.00 -1.35
N TYR A 253 -11.87 4.24 -0.86
CA TYR A 253 -12.27 4.62 0.50
C TYR A 253 -13.68 5.23 0.57
N THR A 254 -14.56 4.87 -0.33
CA THR A 254 -15.85 5.55 -0.52
C THR A 254 -16.83 5.46 0.65
N HIS A 255 -16.53 4.69 1.69
CA HIS A 255 -17.39 4.46 2.86
C HIS A 255 -16.64 4.59 4.20
N LEU A 256 -15.37 5.01 4.16
CA LEU A 256 -14.60 5.25 5.36
C LEU A 256 -14.75 6.72 5.75
N ARG A 257 -15.32 7.00 6.91
CA ARG A 257 -15.03 8.23 7.62
C ARG A 257 -13.54 8.21 7.90
N ALA A 258 -12.82 9.14 7.30
CA ALA A 258 -11.38 9.18 7.38
C ALA A 258 -10.93 9.29 8.84
N HIS A 259 -10.42 8.20 9.41
CA HIS A 259 -9.55 8.29 10.58
C HIS A 259 -8.25 9.06 10.26
N GLU A 260 -8.02 9.33 8.97
CA GLU A 260 -6.93 10.14 8.47
C GLU A 260 -7.18 11.65 8.62
N THR A 261 -8.41 12.07 8.95
CA THR A 261 -8.78 13.49 9.13
C THR A 261 -8.59 14.02 10.55
N LEU A 262 -8.10 13.21 11.49
CA LEU A 262 -7.82 13.66 12.87
C LEU A 262 -6.40 14.24 13.04
N MET A 263 -5.75 14.55 11.99
CA MET A 263 -4.52 15.34 11.94
C MET A 263 -4.73 16.60 11.11
#